data_c54cda7f60669145981fa7d3e5c78da1
#
_entry.id   c54cda7f60669145981fa7d3e5c78da1
#
_cell.length_a   1.000
_cell.length_b   1.000
_cell.length_c   1.000
_cell.angle_alpha   90.00
_cell.angle_beta   90.00
_cell.angle_gamma   90.00
#
_symmetry.space_group_name_H-M   'P 1'
#
loop_
_entity.id
_entity.type
_entity.pdbx_description
1 polymer ?
#
loop_
_entity_poly.entity_id
_entity_poly.type
_entity_poly.pdbx_seq_one_letter_code
_entity_poly.pdbx_strand_id
1 'polypeptide(L)'
;SGITEGCKVAIGIKSYRPTVSGSTHMVTAGHYLATASGYRILEQGGNATDAGVAAGITLNVVLPQWTNFGGVAPIIIHDAQKKETVEISGLGRWPKAANIDDYLAKFGGDLPAGIPRTVTPAGADAWMTALKLYGTMTFEQVVTPAMELAENGFPVPATLASYFAKSTGDSMTHETDDQVMWPSTAEIFYP
;
A
#
# COMPACT_ATOMS: atom_id res chain seq x y z
N SER A 1 -3.92 41.95 12.17
CA SER A 1 -4.71 41.98 10.94
C SER A 1 -3.92 41.33 9.84
N GLY A 2 -4.36 40.17 9.33
CA GLY A 2 -3.79 39.63 8.11
C GLY A 2 -3.48 38.15 8.12
N ILE A 3 -4.40 37.28 8.56
CA ILE A 3 -4.36 35.84 8.24
C ILE A 3 -5.78 35.43 7.86
N THR A 4 -6.22 35.84 6.70
CA THR A 4 -7.45 35.29 6.06
C THR A 4 -7.39 35.49 4.54
N GLU A 5 -6.30 35.12 3.90
CA GLU A 5 -6.41 34.74 2.48
C GLU A 5 -6.35 33.23 2.40
N GLY A 6 -7.55 32.67 2.43
CA GLY A 6 -7.77 31.24 2.37
C GLY A 6 -7.15 30.65 1.13
N CYS A 7 -6.47 29.56 1.32
CA CYS A 7 -6.06 28.65 0.28
C CYS A 7 -7.25 28.32 -0.61
N LYS A 8 -7.43 29.04 -1.71
CA LYS A 8 -8.38 28.68 -2.76
C LYS A 8 -7.80 27.52 -3.53
N VAL A 9 -7.98 26.32 -2.99
CA VAL A 9 -7.77 25.11 -3.77
C VAL A 9 -8.90 25.04 -4.79
N ALA A 10 -8.66 25.56 -5.96
CA ALA A 10 -9.55 25.36 -7.10
C ALA A 10 -9.35 23.92 -7.60
N ILE A 11 -9.89 22.94 -6.86
CA ILE A 11 -9.94 21.56 -7.33
C ILE A 11 -11.17 21.46 -8.23
N GLY A 12 -10.97 21.63 -9.52
CA GLY A 12 -11.98 21.41 -10.55
C GLY A 12 -12.35 19.93 -10.75
N ILE A 13 -12.04 19.05 -9.81
CA ILE A 13 -12.37 17.63 -9.87
C ILE A 13 -13.78 17.46 -9.28
N LYS A 14 -14.76 17.31 -10.16
CA LYS A 14 -16.11 16.87 -9.75
C LYS A 14 -16.02 15.40 -9.33
N SER A 15 -16.01 15.15 -8.02
CA SER A 15 -16.19 13.79 -7.51
C SER A 15 -17.63 13.35 -7.73
N TYR A 16 -17.82 12.17 -8.32
CA TYR A 16 -19.14 11.54 -8.42
C TYR A 16 -19.57 10.84 -7.12
N ARG A 17 -18.71 10.78 -6.12
CA ARG A 17 -19.01 10.21 -4.82
C ARG A 17 -19.43 11.30 -3.85
N PRO A 18 -20.48 11.07 -3.05
CA PRO A 18 -20.88 12.02 -2.01
C PRO A 18 -19.76 12.13 -0.96
N THR A 19 -19.73 13.27 -0.27
CA THR A 19 -18.88 13.42 0.93
C THR A 19 -19.37 12.45 2.00
N VAL A 20 -18.47 11.67 2.55
CA VAL A 20 -18.72 10.74 3.65
C VAL A 20 -18.20 11.36 4.93
N SER A 21 -19.01 11.33 5.98
CA SER A 21 -18.65 11.85 7.30
C SER A 21 -18.88 10.78 8.36
N GLY A 22 -17.96 10.64 9.29
CA GLY A 22 -18.10 9.77 10.45
C GLY A 22 -18.32 10.59 11.71
N SER A 23 -19.10 10.06 12.65
CA SER A 23 -19.35 10.69 13.96
C SER A 23 -18.39 10.19 15.05
N THR A 24 -17.88 8.97 14.92
CA THR A 24 -16.99 8.33 15.91
C THR A 24 -15.62 8.04 15.33
N HIS A 25 -15.59 7.48 14.16
CA HIS A 25 -14.34 7.12 13.48
C HIS A 25 -14.57 7.05 11.97
N MET A 26 -13.49 6.99 11.23
CA MET A 26 -13.50 6.93 9.78
C MET A 26 -12.30 6.19 9.25
N VAL A 27 -12.50 5.44 8.17
CA VAL A 27 -11.44 4.76 7.44
C VAL A 27 -11.58 5.07 5.96
N THR A 28 -10.47 5.32 5.29
CA THR A 28 -10.40 5.40 3.84
C THR A 28 -9.21 4.60 3.33
N ALA A 29 -9.38 3.90 2.23
CA ALA A 29 -8.32 3.12 1.60
C ALA A 29 -8.51 3.07 0.08
N GLY A 30 -7.51 2.59 -0.65
CA GLY A 30 -7.54 2.45 -2.10
C GLY A 30 -8.56 1.43 -2.64
N HIS A 31 -9.11 0.58 -1.76
CA HIS A 31 -10.13 -0.40 -2.11
C HIS A 31 -11.19 -0.48 -1.02
N TYR A 32 -12.48 -0.63 -1.42
CA TYR A 32 -13.59 -0.65 -0.46
C TYR A 32 -13.51 -1.81 0.55
N LEU A 33 -12.98 -2.97 0.17
CA LEU A 33 -12.77 -4.10 1.09
C LEU A 33 -11.68 -3.78 2.12
N ALA A 34 -10.65 -3.05 1.75
CA ALA A 34 -9.64 -2.60 2.70
C ALA A 34 -10.21 -1.56 3.68
N THR A 35 -11.07 -0.65 3.18
CA THR A 35 -11.82 0.27 4.05
C THR A 35 -12.70 -0.52 5.03
N ALA A 36 -13.44 -1.53 4.54
CA ALA A 36 -14.29 -2.39 5.38
C ALA A 36 -13.48 -3.16 6.43
N SER A 37 -12.30 -3.67 6.07
CA SER A 37 -11.41 -4.35 7.01
C SER A 37 -10.96 -3.44 8.15
N GLY A 38 -10.47 -2.24 7.82
CA GLY A 38 -10.09 -1.26 8.85
C GLY A 38 -11.27 -0.81 9.71
N TYR A 39 -12.44 -0.61 9.11
CA TYR A 39 -13.65 -0.25 9.83
C TYR A 39 -14.09 -1.37 10.80
N ARG A 40 -14.06 -2.63 10.37
CA ARG A 40 -14.33 -3.81 11.22
C ARG A 40 -13.41 -3.84 12.45
N ILE A 41 -12.13 -3.52 12.30
CA ILE A 41 -11.19 -3.45 13.43
C ILE A 41 -11.58 -2.36 14.41
N LEU A 42 -11.99 -1.18 13.97
CA LEU A 42 -12.49 -0.12 14.84
C LEU A 42 -13.76 -0.53 15.59
N GLU A 43 -14.70 -1.18 14.92
CA GLU A 43 -15.93 -1.69 15.56
C GLU A 43 -15.66 -2.80 16.60
N GLN A 44 -14.56 -3.53 16.45
CA GLN A 44 -14.10 -4.54 17.41
C GLN A 44 -13.30 -3.94 18.58
N GLY A 45 -13.16 -2.62 18.64
CA GLY A 45 -12.48 -1.91 19.71
C GLY A 45 -10.99 -1.66 19.50
N GLY A 46 -10.47 -1.95 18.31
CA GLY A 46 -9.12 -1.56 17.90
C GLY A 46 -8.98 -0.04 17.74
N ASN A 47 -7.76 0.45 17.77
CA ASN A 47 -7.48 1.86 17.57
C ASN A 47 -7.17 2.19 16.08
N ALA A 48 -6.86 3.44 15.79
CA ALA A 48 -6.58 3.90 14.43
C ALA A 48 -5.35 3.20 13.81
N THR A 49 -4.35 2.83 14.62
CA THR A 49 -3.17 2.09 14.15
C THR A 49 -3.55 0.68 13.74
N ASP A 50 -4.32 -0.03 14.57
CA ASP A 50 -4.81 -1.37 14.26
C ASP A 50 -5.62 -1.39 12.95
N ALA A 51 -6.53 -0.42 12.82
CA ALA A 51 -7.36 -0.28 11.62
C ALA A 51 -6.55 0.08 10.37
N GLY A 52 -5.57 0.96 10.50
CA GLY A 52 -4.69 1.35 9.40
C GLY A 52 -3.84 0.19 8.91
N VAL A 53 -3.28 -0.60 9.83
CA VAL A 53 -2.52 -1.81 9.49
C VAL A 53 -3.40 -2.86 8.85
N ALA A 54 -4.61 -3.12 9.39
CA ALA A 54 -5.56 -4.06 8.79
C ALA A 54 -5.92 -3.66 7.35
N ALA A 55 -6.23 -2.39 7.12
CA ALA A 55 -6.50 -1.87 5.78
C ALA A 55 -5.29 -2.00 4.86
N GLY A 56 -4.09 -1.68 5.34
CA GLY A 56 -2.83 -1.80 4.60
C GLY A 56 -2.53 -3.23 4.19
N ILE A 57 -2.67 -4.19 5.09
CA ILE A 57 -2.47 -5.61 4.79
C ILE A 57 -3.55 -6.11 3.82
N THR A 58 -4.81 -5.71 4.01
CA THR A 58 -5.89 -6.08 3.09
C THR A 58 -5.63 -5.60 1.66
N LEU A 59 -5.03 -4.42 1.48
CA LEU A 59 -4.66 -3.93 0.16
C LEU A 59 -3.71 -4.89 -0.57
N ASN A 60 -2.80 -5.59 0.13
CA ASN A 60 -1.92 -6.56 -0.53
C ASN A 60 -2.67 -7.76 -1.11
N VAL A 61 -3.86 -8.06 -0.59
CA VAL A 61 -4.73 -9.11 -1.12
C VAL A 61 -5.55 -8.59 -2.30
N VAL A 62 -6.19 -7.42 -2.13
CA VAL A 62 -7.20 -6.93 -3.08
C VAL A 62 -6.67 -6.01 -4.18
N LEU A 63 -5.43 -5.50 -4.03
CA LEU A 63 -4.72 -4.67 -5.00
C LEU A 63 -3.25 -5.12 -5.16
N PRO A 64 -2.98 -6.39 -5.48
CA PRO A 64 -1.63 -6.94 -5.50
C PRO A 64 -0.72 -6.29 -6.55
N GLN A 65 -1.28 -5.66 -7.57
CA GLN A 65 -0.53 -4.93 -8.61
C GLN A 65 0.08 -3.61 -8.10
N TRP A 66 -0.40 -3.08 -6.96
CA TRP A 66 0.08 -1.82 -6.39
C TRP A 66 0.77 -2.00 -5.04
N THR A 67 0.38 -3.01 -4.28
CA THR A 67 0.85 -3.21 -2.91
C THR A 67 1.19 -4.67 -2.64
N ASN A 68 2.26 -4.91 -1.89
CA ASN A 68 2.64 -6.26 -1.48
C ASN A 68 3.50 -6.23 -0.21
N PHE A 69 3.62 -7.37 0.48
CA PHE A 69 4.47 -7.52 1.67
C PHE A 69 5.96 -7.26 1.41
N GLY A 70 6.39 -7.47 0.18
CA GLY A 70 7.76 -7.20 -0.27
C GLY A 70 8.01 -5.72 -0.61
N GLY A 71 7.02 -4.87 -0.44
CA GLY A 71 7.09 -3.46 -0.75
C GLY A 71 7.52 -2.59 0.42
N VAL A 72 7.07 -1.34 0.37
CA VAL A 72 7.32 -0.31 1.38
C VAL A 72 6.00 0.14 2.01
N ALA A 73 6.03 0.55 3.26
CA ALA A 73 4.86 1.05 3.98
C ALA A 73 5.27 2.20 4.93
N PRO A 74 5.51 3.40 4.43
CA PRO A 74 5.72 4.56 5.29
C PRO A 74 4.42 4.87 6.03
N ILE A 75 4.51 5.09 7.35
CA ILE A 75 3.36 5.26 8.24
C ILE A 75 3.56 6.53 9.06
N ILE A 76 2.55 7.39 9.09
CA ILE A 76 2.50 8.53 9.99
C ILE A 76 1.37 8.28 10.99
N ILE A 77 1.69 8.39 12.29
CA ILE A 77 0.75 8.18 13.39
C ILE A 77 0.72 9.46 14.23
N HIS A 78 -0.49 9.99 14.45
CA HIS A 78 -0.71 11.04 15.41
C HIS A 78 -1.30 10.46 16.70
N ASP A 79 -0.55 10.54 17.80
CA ASP A 79 -1.01 10.18 19.14
C ASP A 79 -1.63 11.41 19.82
N ALA A 80 -2.95 11.45 19.84
CA ALA A 80 -3.69 12.58 20.40
C ALA A 80 -3.50 12.73 21.93
N GLN A 81 -3.21 11.65 22.65
CA GLN A 81 -2.98 11.69 24.11
C GLN A 81 -1.62 12.33 24.42
N LYS A 82 -0.59 11.95 23.68
CA LYS A 82 0.75 12.53 23.82
C LYS A 82 0.93 13.83 23.05
N LYS A 83 -0.02 14.16 22.17
CA LYS A 83 0.03 15.31 21.24
C LYS A 83 1.31 15.30 20.38
N GLU A 84 1.71 14.12 19.96
CA GLU A 84 2.89 13.92 19.11
C GLU A 84 2.52 13.25 17.80
N THR A 85 3.32 13.51 16.78
CA THR A 85 3.22 12.82 15.50
C THR A 85 4.54 12.11 15.26
N VAL A 86 4.47 10.83 14.96
CA VAL A 86 5.63 9.98 14.71
C VAL A 86 5.58 9.43 13.30
N GLU A 87 6.74 9.14 12.76
CA GLU A 87 6.90 8.47 11.46
C GLU A 87 7.62 7.12 11.65
N ILE A 88 7.07 6.10 11.03
CA ILE A 88 7.76 4.84 10.79
C ILE A 88 8.12 4.84 9.31
N SER A 89 9.40 4.95 9.01
CA SER A 89 9.88 5.12 7.63
C SER A 89 9.36 4.03 6.68
N GLY A 90 9.37 2.76 7.10
CA GLY A 90 8.85 1.64 6.30
C GLY A 90 9.44 1.55 4.90
N LEU A 91 10.48 2.33 4.61
CA LEU A 91 11.25 2.29 3.37
C LEU A 91 12.42 1.35 3.56
N GLY A 92 12.54 0.36 2.70
CA GLY A 92 13.69 -0.52 2.70
C GLY A 92 14.97 0.24 2.34
N ARG A 93 16.08 -0.24 2.87
CA ARG A 93 17.40 0.26 2.47
C ARG A 93 17.90 -0.51 1.25
N TRP A 94 18.74 0.11 0.48
CA TRP A 94 19.49 -0.59 -0.54
C TRP A 94 20.44 -1.59 0.11
N PRO A 95 20.77 -2.71 -0.56
CA PRO A 95 21.78 -3.66 -0.08
C PRO A 95 23.10 -2.94 0.21
N LYS A 96 23.82 -3.41 1.24
CA LYS A 96 25.11 -2.81 1.60
C LYS A 96 26.16 -2.83 0.48
N ALA A 97 26.00 -3.77 -0.46
CA ALA A 97 26.85 -3.87 -1.65
C ALA A 97 26.47 -2.90 -2.76
N ALA A 98 25.35 -2.19 -2.66
CA ALA A 98 24.98 -1.19 -3.66
C ALA A 98 25.93 0.00 -3.59
N ASN A 99 26.55 0.32 -4.73
CA ASN A 99 27.50 1.41 -4.88
C ASN A 99 27.05 2.28 -6.04
N ILE A 100 26.98 3.58 -5.80
CA ILE A 100 26.50 4.55 -6.79
C ILE A 100 27.43 4.60 -8.03
N ASP A 101 28.73 4.48 -7.82
CA ASP A 101 29.69 4.54 -8.93
C ASP A 101 29.54 3.34 -9.87
N ASP A 102 29.28 2.14 -9.28
CA ASP A 102 28.98 0.94 -10.06
C ASP A 102 27.68 1.08 -10.87
N TYR A 103 26.65 1.69 -10.28
CA TYR A 103 25.38 1.94 -10.97
C TYR A 103 25.55 2.96 -12.10
N LEU A 104 26.27 4.05 -11.85
CA LEU A 104 26.57 5.03 -12.88
C LEU A 104 27.38 4.43 -14.04
N ALA A 105 28.37 3.62 -13.72
CA ALA A 105 29.22 2.95 -14.73
C ALA A 105 28.43 1.94 -15.56
N LYS A 106 27.51 1.18 -14.93
CA LYS A 106 26.73 0.13 -15.60
C LYS A 106 25.51 0.64 -16.35
N PHE A 107 24.84 1.67 -15.82
CA PHE A 107 23.53 2.08 -16.27
C PHE A 107 23.44 3.55 -16.71
N GLY A 108 24.55 4.29 -16.69
CA GLY A 108 24.61 5.64 -17.20
C GLY A 108 23.78 6.69 -16.42
N GLY A 109 23.36 6.34 -15.19
CA GLY A 109 22.53 7.22 -14.36
C GLY A 109 21.03 6.83 -14.32
N ASP A 110 20.59 5.95 -15.20
CA ASP A 110 19.25 5.40 -15.17
C ASP A 110 19.19 4.13 -14.32
N LEU A 111 18.09 3.92 -13.60
CA LEU A 111 17.86 2.67 -12.89
C LEU A 111 17.03 1.72 -13.79
N PRO A 112 17.64 0.64 -14.29
CA PRO A 112 16.92 -0.30 -15.13
C PRO A 112 15.80 -1.00 -14.34
N ALA A 113 14.76 -1.47 -15.03
CA ALA A 113 13.72 -2.28 -14.43
C ALA A 113 14.30 -3.57 -13.83
N GLY A 114 13.59 -4.12 -12.83
CA GLY A 114 13.99 -5.35 -12.18
C GLY A 114 14.79 -5.16 -10.89
N ILE A 115 15.61 -6.15 -10.56
CA ILE A 115 16.34 -6.23 -9.28
C ILE A 115 17.17 -4.97 -8.94
N PRO A 116 17.83 -4.29 -9.88
CA PRO A 116 18.58 -3.07 -9.55
C PRO A 116 17.74 -1.94 -8.93
N ARG A 117 16.42 -1.93 -9.15
CA ARG A 117 15.49 -0.95 -8.54
C ARG A 117 14.99 -1.36 -7.17
N THR A 118 15.19 -2.61 -6.77
CA THR A 118 14.59 -3.11 -5.54
C THR A 118 15.33 -2.62 -4.31
N VAL A 119 14.58 -2.42 -3.25
CA VAL A 119 15.09 -2.17 -1.92
C VAL A 119 14.81 -3.39 -1.04
N THR A 120 15.47 -3.49 0.11
CA THR A 120 15.14 -4.52 1.09
C THR A 120 13.68 -4.33 1.53
N PRO A 121 12.82 -5.36 1.48
CA PRO A 121 11.44 -5.26 1.92
C PRO A 121 11.30 -4.74 3.34
N ALA A 122 10.47 -3.73 3.54
CA ALA A 122 10.27 -3.13 4.86
C ALA A 122 8.80 -2.93 5.24
N GLY A 123 7.85 -3.21 4.35
CA GLY A 123 6.44 -3.03 4.61
C GLY A 123 5.94 -3.85 5.80
N ALA A 124 6.26 -5.15 5.84
CA ALA A 124 5.87 -6.03 6.94
C ALA A 124 6.46 -5.57 8.28
N ASP A 125 7.74 -5.21 8.31
CA ASP A 125 8.41 -4.70 9.52
C ASP A 125 7.77 -3.40 10.02
N ALA A 126 7.39 -2.50 9.10
CA ALA A 126 6.70 -1.26 9.45
C ALA A 126 5.34 -1.52 10.11
N TRP A 127 4.52 -2.44 9.56
CA TRP A 127 3.24 -2.80 10.17
C TRP A 127 3.40 -3.45 11.54
N MET A 128 4.33 -4.39 11.67
CA MET A 128 4.62 -5.02 12.96
C MET A 128 5.12 -4.03 13.99
N THR A 129 5.96 -3.08 13.58
CA THR A 129 6.47 -2.00 14.43
C THR A 129 5.34 -1.07 14.85
N ALA A 130 4.46 -0.67 13.93
CA ALA A 130 3.30 0.16 14.24
C ALA A 130 2.38 -0.50 15.26
N LEU A 131 2.04 -1.77 15.05
CA LEU A 131 1.20 -2.52 16.00
C LEU A 131 1.86 -2.66 17.36
N LYS A 132 3.14 -3.00 17.40
CA LYS A 132 3.87 -3.20 18.66
C LYS A 132 3.96 -1.94 19.51
N LEU A 133 4.12 -0.77 18.88
CA LEU A 133 4.35 0.50 19.59
C LEU A 133 3.06 1.29 19.83
N TYR A 134 2.08 1.16 18.98
CA TYR A 134 0.90 2.02 18.94
C TYR A 134 -0.42 1.26 18.80
N GLY A 135 -0.40 -0.04 18.50
CA GLY A 135 -1.59 -0.88 18.43
C GLY A 135 -2.11 -1.31 19.79
N THR A 136 -3.35 -1.75 19.81
CA THR A 136 -4.04 -2.30 20.99
C THR A 136 -4.50 -3.74 20.77
N MET A 137 -4.49 -4.21 19.52
CA MET A 137 -4.89 -5.55 19.13
C MET A 137 -3.68 -6.43 18.78
N THR A 138 -3.88 -7.75 18.81
CA THR A 138 -2.87 -8.69 18.35
C THR A 138 -2.76 -8.69 16.82
N PHE A 139 -1.62 -9.09 16.30
CA PHE A 139 -1.44 -9.24 14.84
C PHE A 139 -2.47 -10.20 14.23
N GLU A 140 -2.78 -11.30 14.91
CA GLU A 140 -3.80 -12.26 14.49
C GLU A 140 -5.17 -11.61 14.29
N GLN A 141 -5.60 -10.78 15.26
CA GLN A 141 -6.86 -10.05 15.14
C GLN A 141 -6.87 -9.07 13.96
N VAL A 142 -5.76 -8.35 13.78
CA VAL A 142 -5.63 -7.32 12.75
C VAL A 142 -5.53 -7.92 11.34
N VAL A 143 -4.88 -9.06 11.19
CA VAL A 143 -4.69 -9.70 9.88
C VAL A 143 -5.89 -10.54 9.43
N THR A 144 -6.76 -10.95 10.37
CA THR A 144 -7.91 -11.83 10.10
C THR A 144 -8.76 -11.38 8.90
N PRO A 145 -9.17 -10.10 8.75
CA PRO A 145 -9.98 -9.70 7.59
C PRO A 145 -9.27 -9.92 6.24
N ALA A 146 -7.96 -9.73 6.20
CA ALA A 146 -7.18 -9.96 4.98
C ALA A 146 -7.04 -11.46 4.67
N MET A 147 -6.84 -12.28 5.71
CA MET A 147 -6.77 -13.73 5.57
C MET A 147 -8.09 -14.31 5.05
N GLU A 148 -9.22 -13.88 5.60
CA GLU A 148 -10.55 -14.29 5.14
C GLU A 148 -10.75 -14.02 3.65
N LEU A 149 -10.31 -12.85 3.16
CA LEU A 149 -10.39 -12.50 1.73
C LEU A 149 -9.42 -13.32 0.88
N ALA A 150 -8.24 -13.65 1.39
CA ALA A 150 -7.28 -14.48 0.67
C ALA A 150 -7.74 -15.95 0.56
N GLU A 151 -8.34 -16.47 1.62
CA GLU A 151 -8.82 -17.85 1.68
C GLU A 151 -10.12 -18.08 0.91
N ASN A 152 -11.07 -17.16 1.05
CA ASN A 152 -12.42 -17.32 0.48
C ASN A 152 -12.58 -16.60 -0.87
N GLY A 153 -11.59 -15.83 -1.29
CA GLY A 153 -11.66 -15.00 -2.48
C GLY A 153 -12.46 -13.70 -2.27
N PHE A 154 -12.40 -12.84 -3.26
CA PHE A 154 -13.13 -11.57 -3.28
C PHE A 154 -13.58 -11.23 -4.71
N PRO A 155 -14.61 -10.38 -4.89
CA PRO A 155 -15.02 -9.92 -6.20
C PRO A 155 -13.91 -9.09 -6.86
N VAL A 156 -13.34 -9.59 -7.96
CA VAL A 156 -12.28 -8.90 -8.70
C VAL A 156 -12.87 -7.68 -9.40
N PRO A 157 -12.42 -6.45 -9.09
CA PRO A 157 -12.93 -5.27 -9.75
C PRO A 157 -12.50 -5.23 -11.23
N ALA A 158 -13.33 -4.61 -12.08
CA ALA A 158 -13.07 -4.52 -13.52
C ALA A 158 -11.70 -3.90 -13.84
N THR A 159 -11.22 -2.96 -13.02
CA THR A 159 -9.90 -2.35 -13.15
C THR A 159 -8.78 -3.36 -12.95
N LEU A 160 -8.89 -4.24 -11.95
CA LEU A 160 -7.91 -5.30 -11.71
C LEU A 160 -7.98 -6.35 -12.82
N ALA A 161 -9.20 -6.77 -13.21
CA ALA A 161 -9.39 -7.70 -14.31
C ALA A 161 -8.81 -7.16 -15.62
N SER A 162 -9.01 -5.86 -15.92
CA SER A 162 -8.44 -5.24 -17.12
C SER A 162 -6.92 -5.11 -17.05
N TYR A 163 -6.35 -4.97 -15.87
CA TYR A 163 -4.90 -4.95 -15.69
C TYR A 163 -4.29 -6.32 -16.04
N PHE A 164 -4.89 -7.39 -15.57
CA PHE A 164 -4.46 -8.73 -15.95
C PHE A 164 -4.75 -9.04 -17.43
N ALA A 165 -5.91 -8.68 -17.98
CA ALA A 165 -6.24 -8.91 -19.37
C ALA A 165 -5.30 -8.19 -20.35
N LYS A 166 -4.84 -6.99 -20.03
CA LYS A 166 -3.89 -6.23 -20.85
C LYS A 166 -2.50 -6.83 -20.86
N SER A 167 -2.12 -7.55 -19.84
CA SER A 167 -0.79 -8.15 -19.76
C SER A 167 -0.66 -9.44 -20.56
N THR A 168 -1.75 -10.00 -21.06
CA THR A 168 -1.71 -11.12 -22.01
C THR A 168 -1.32 -10.71 -23.42
N GLY A 169 -1.18 -9.42 -23.71
CA GLY A 169 -0.89 -8.95 -25.08
C GLY A 169 0.15 -7.85 -25.20
N ASP A 170 0.22 -6.86 -24.32
CA ASP A 170 1.02 -5.67 -24.65
C ASP A 170 1.47 -4.77 -23.50
N SER A 171 1.12 -4.98 -22.27
CA SER A 171 1.34 -3.92 -21.29
C SER A 171 2.02 -4.27 -19.98
N MET A 172 2.49 -5.48 -19.79
CA MET A 172 3.55 -5.79 -18.82
C MET A 172 4.95 -5.82 -19.44
N THR A 173 5.03 -5.62 -20.72
CA THR A 173 6.26 -5.24 -21.37
C THR A 173 6.48 -3.77 -21.09
N HIS A 174 7.43 -3.43 -20.24
CA HIS A 174 8.07 -2.14 -20.37
C HIS A 174 8.49 -1.99 -21.84
N GLU A 175 8.26 -0.83 -22.42
CA GLU A 175 8.43 -0.46 -23.82
C GLU A 175 9.79 -0.82 -24.47
N THR A 176 10.61 -1.64 -23.85
CA THR A 176 11.96 -1.95 -24.33
C THR A 176 12.29 -3.41 -24.54
N ASP A 177 11.47 -4.38 -24.11
CA ASP A 177 11.78 -5.78 -24.33
C ASP A 177 10.53 -6.66 -24.45
N ASP A 178 10.45 -7.42 -25.53
CA ASP A 178 9.42 -8.42 -25.86
C ASP A 178 9.37 -9.63 -24.88
N GLN A 179 9.85 -9.48 -23.66
CA GLN A 179 9.89 -10.56 -22.68
C GLN A 179 8.94 -10.28 -21.51
N VAL A 180 8.11 -11.26 -21.19
CA VAL A 180 7.38 -11.33 -19.93
C VAL A 180 8.37 -11.13 -18.79
N MET A 181 8.30 -9.98 -18.12
CA MET A 181 9.29 -9.55 -17.13
C MET A 181 9.46 -10.52 -15.96
N TRP A 182 8.41 -11.31 -15.66
CA TRP A 182 8.38 -12.26 -14.56
C TRP A 182 7.62 -13.54 -14.94
N PRO A 183 8.29 -14.57 -15.51
CA PRO A 183 7.64 -15.82 -15.89
C PRO A 183 6.83 -16.48 -14.77
N SER A 184 7.35 -16.44 -13.53
CA SER A 184 6.65 -16.98 -12.37
C SER A 184 5.34 -16.26 -12.04
N THR A 185 5.24 -14.96 -12.30
CA THR A 185 4.00 -14.21 -12.15
C THR A 185 2.99 -14.62 -13.22
N ALA A 186 3.46 -14.78 -14.46
CA ALA A 186 2.60 -15.25 -15.54
C ALA A 186 2.01 -16.63 -15.25
N GLU A 187 2.82 -17.54 -14.71
CA GLU A 187 2.41 -18.90 -14.33
C GLU A 187 1.26 -18.92 -13.30
N ILE A 188 1.23 -17.95 -12.39
CA ILE A 188 0.19 -17.83 -11.34
C ILE A 188 -1.06 -17.13 -11.87
N PHE A 189 -0.89 -16.01 -12.58
CA PHE A 189 -2.00 -15.15 -12.98
C PHE A 189 -2.54 -15.39 -14.39
N TYR A 190 -1.85 -16.22 -15.19
CA TYR A 190 -2.21 -16.58 -16.57
C TYR A 190 -2.04 -18.09 -16.80
N PRO A 191 -2.79 -18.93 -16.06
CA PRO A 191 -2.72 -20.38 -16.23
C PRO A 191 -3.24 -20.86 -17.59
#